data_696589c9bbe5a8c0ecbb79dbefca4644
#
_entry.id   696589c9bbe5a8c0ecbb79dbefca4644
#
_cell.length_a   1.000
_cell.length_b   1.000
_cell.length_c   1.000
_cell.angle_alpha   90.00
_cell.angle_beta   90.00
_cell.angle_gamma   90.00
#
_symmetry.space_group_name_H-M   'P 1'
#
loop_
_entity.id
_entity.type
_entity.pdbx_description
1 polymer ?
#
loop_
_entity_poly.entity_id
_entity_poly.type
_entity_poly.pdbx_seq_one_letter_code
_entity_poly.pdbx_strand_id
1 'polypeptide(L)'
;MTGFINYQKVLVVGLGMIGGSYAQKLSALGFEVGALARRQETLDFALEKGYIAHGRVEVTREYVSQFDLVVSALYPKAFVAWVEKYQDYLKSGAVITDVTGVKRAVVPAVQGMLRPDVEFVPAHPMAGRERSGIEYADCSVFNGANFIITPTERNTPEGIELIRTLGCILGFRHIAVLSPEQHDEMIGFL
;
A
#
# COMPACT_ATOMS: atom_id res chain seq x y z
N MET A 1 -18.83 -3.89 4.74
CA MET A 1 -18.55 -3.96 3.28
C MET A 1 -18.90 -2.68 2.50
N THR A 2 -19.60 -1.72 3.07
CA THR A 2 -20.07 -0.51 2.35
C THR A 2 -18.99 0.54 2.06
N GLY A 3 -17.90 0.60 2.82
CA GLY A 3 -16.86 1.64 2.65
C GLY A 3 -15.91 1.45 1.45
N PHE A 4 -15.71 0.22 0.99
CA PHE A 4 -14.78 -0.08 -0.11
C PHE A 4 -15.35 0.16 -1.51
N ILE A 5 -16.67 0.35 -1.63
CA ILE A 5 -17.38 0.53 -2.91
C ILE A 5 -16.90 1.79 -3.67
N ASN A 6 -16.39 2.80 -2.95
CA ASN A 6 -15.93 4.06 -3.52
C ASN A 6 -14.44 4.02 -3.96
N TYR A 7 -13.70 2.97 -3.62
CA TYR A 7 -12.27 2.83 -3.91
C TYR A 7 -12.01 1.79 -4.99
N GLN A 8 -12.47 2.07 -6.20
CA GLN A 8 -12.39 1.13 -7.33
C GLN A 8 -11.01 1.12 -8.01
N LYS A 9 -10.28 2.23 -7.91
CA LYS A 9 -8.98 2.42 -8.57
C LYS A 9 -7.86 2.43 -7.54
N VAL A 10 -6.99 1.44 -7.63
CA VAL A 10 -5.88 1.25 -6.70
C VAL A 10 -4.55 1.39 -7.44
N LEU A 11 -3.68 2.26 -6.94
CA LEU A 11 -2.30 2.39 -7.41
C LEU A 11 -1.36 1.60 -6.49
N VAL A 12 -0.60 0.69 -7.05
CA VAL A 12 0.50 0.04 -6.35
C VAL A 12 1.82 0.69 -6.75
N VAL A 13 2.50 1.30 -5.80
CA VAL A 13 3.80 1.94 -6.00
C VAL A 13 4.91 0.99 -5.55
N GLY A 14 5.64 0.43 -6.51
CA GLY A 14 6.64 -0.60 -6.29
C GLY A 14 6.08 -2.01 -6.46
N LEU A 15 6.50 -2.68 -7.54
CA LEU A 15 6.12 -4.05 -7.88
C LEU A 15 7.24 -5.04 -7.55
N GLY A 16 7.57 -5.15 -6.25
CA GLY A 16 8.34 -6.28 -5.73
C GLY A 16 7.42 -7.46 -5.38
N MET A 17 7.90 -8.39 -4.59
CA MET A 17 7.13 -9.54 -4.13
C MET A 17 5.82 -9.10 -3.42
N ILE A 18 5.89 -8.20 -2.44
CA ILE A 18 4.70 -7.75 -1.69
C ILE A 18 3.78 -6.90 -2.56
N GLY A 19 4.31 -5.89 -3.26
CA GLY A 19 3.50 -5.03 -4.15
C GLY A 19 2.83 -5.82 -5.28
N GLY A 20 3.55 -6.77 -5.87
CA GLY A 20 3.00 -7.70 -6.85
C GLY A 20 1.89 -8.59 -6.27
N SER A 21 2.04 -9.07 -5.03
CA SER A 21 1.02 -9.87 -4.35
C SER A 21 -0.25 -9.07 -4.05
N TYR A 22 -0.11 -7.77 -3.66
CA TYR A 22 -1.23 -6.84 -3.55
C TYR A 22 -1.94 -6.68 -4.91
N ALA A 23 -1.16 -6.37 -5.95
CA ALA A 23 -1.70 -6.17 -7.29
C ALA A 23 -2.45 -7.41 -7.80
N GLN A 24 -1.85 -8.58 -7.66
CA GLN A 24 -2.45 -9.87 -8.03
C GLN A 24 -3.80 -10.09 -7.31
N LYS A 25 -3.83 -9.91 -5.99
CA LYS A 25 -5.05 -10.14 -5.21
C LYS A 25 -6.15 -9.15 -5.54
N LEU A 26 -5.81 -7.86 -5.62
CA LEU A 26 -6.79 -6.81 -5.92
C LEU A 26 -7.36 -6.94 -7.33
N SER A 27 -6.52 -7.24 -8.34
CA SER A 27 -6.98 -7.52 -9.70
C SER A 27 -7.93 -8.71 -9.74
N ALA A 28 -7.61 -9.80 -9.04
CA ALA A 28 -8.47 -10.98 -8.95
C ALA A 28 -9.83 -10.70 -8.27
N LEU A 29 -9.91 -9.66 -7.44
CA LEU A 29 -11.14 -9.18 -6.80
C LEU A 29 -11.92 -8.17 -7.66
N GLY A 30 -11.42 -7.83 -8.85
CA GLY A 30 -12.09 -6.94 -9.79
C GLY A 30 -11.80 -5.46 -9.64
N PHE A 31 -10.77 -5.09 -8.87
CA PHE A 31 -10.31 -3.70 -8.80
C PHE A 31 -9.54 -3.31 -10.07
N GLU A 32 -9.66 -2.05 -10.48
CA GLU A 32 -8.77 -1.46 -11.48
C GLU A 32 -7.42 -1.16 -10.83
N VAL A 33 -6.45 -2.00 -11.07
CA VAL A 33 -5.11 -1.86 -10.48
C VAL A 33 -4.15 -1.23 -11.47
N GLY A 34 -3.66 -0.05 -11.14
CA GLY A 34 -2.53 0.57 -11.81
C GLY A 34 -1.24 0.37 -11.02
N ALA A 35 -0.09 0.52 -11.67
CA ALA A 35 1.19 0.40 -10.99
C ALA A 35 2.24 1.40 -11.44
N LEU A 36 3.14 1.72 -10.51
CA LEU A 36 4.40 2.42 -10.76
C LEU A 36 5.57 1.50 -10.42
N ALA A 37 6.47 1.30 -11.37
CA ALA A 37 7.69 0.53 -11.18
C ALA A 37 8.87 1.21 -11.89
N ARG A 38 10.09 0.95 -11.42
CA ARG A 38 11.30 1.57 -11.99
C ARG A 38 11.72 0.98 -13.35
N ARG A 39 11.31 -0.25 -13.64
CA ARG A 39 11.71 -0.99 -14.85
C ARG A 39 10.49 -1.39 -15.65
N GLN A 40 10.56 -1.21 -16.96
CA GLN A 40 9.50 -1.59 -17.89
C GLN A 40 9.23 -3.09 -17.83
N GLU A 41 10.27 -3.91 -17.74
CA GLU A 41 10.15 -5.38 -17.72
C GLU A 41 9.30 -5.88 -16.54
N THR A 42 9.35 -5.15 -15.40
CA THR A 42 8.51 -5.45 -14.24
C THR A 42 7.03 -5.17 -14.53
N LEU A 43 6.75 -4.08 -15.26
CA LEU A 43 5.38 -3.74 -15.67
C LEU A 43 4.86 -4.73 -16.72
N ASP A 44 5.69 -5.08 -17.69
CA ASP A 44 5.35 -6.03 -18.76
C ASP A 44 4.99 -7.40 -18.16
N PHE A 45 5.79 -7.88 -17.21
CA PHE A 45 5.48 -9.11 -16.47
C PHE A 45 4.13 -9.01 -15.74
N ALA A 46 3.88 -7.91 -15.02
CA ALA A 46 2.64 -7.72 -14.27
C ALA A 46 1.41 -7.64 -15.19
N LEU A 47 1.54 -7.00 -16.36
CA LEU A 47 0.51 -6.93 -17.39
C LEU A 47 0.23 -8.32 -17.98
N GLU A 48 1.28 -9.06 -18.37
CA GLU A 48 1.15 -10.41 -18.93
C GLU A 48 0.44 -11.37 -17.95
N LYS A 49 0.75 -11.24 -16.65
CA LYS A 49 0.13 -12.06 -15.60
C LYS A 49 -1.28 -11.57 -15.19
N GLY A 50 -1.74 -10.44 -15.72
CA GLY A 50 -3.03 -9.86 -15.34
C GLY A 50 -3.05 -9.31 -13.90
N TYR A 51 -1.89 -8.97 -13.32
CA TYR A 51 -1.81 -8.39 -11.98
C TYR A 51 -2.17 -6.92 -11.97
N ILE A 52 -2.00 -6.24 -13.09
CA ILE A 52 -2.34 -4.82 -13.26
C ILE A 52 -3.07 -4.61 -14.59
N ALA A 53 -3.93 -3.59 -14.65
CA ALA A 53 -4.59 -3.16 -15.87
C ALA A 53 -3.68 -2.26 -16.73
N HIS A 54 -2.84 -1.48 -16.09
CA HIS A 54 -1.87 -0.58 -16.73
C HIS A 54 -0.75 -0.20 -15.75
N GLY A 55 0.37 0.25 -16.29
CA GLY A 55 1.51 0.67 -15.48
C GLY A 55 2.33 1.77 -16.15
N ARG A 56 3.14 2.48 -15.36
CA ARG A 56 4.06 3.52 -15.81
C ARG A 56 5.40 3.44 -15.09
N VAL A 57 6.46 3.72 -15.82
CA VAL A 57 7.79 3.97 -15.23
C VAL A 57 7.87 5.42 -14.75
N GLU A 58 7.35 6.34 -15.55
CA GLU A 58 7.31 7.76 -15.23
C GLU A 58 6.11 8.08 -14.32
N VAL A 59 6.37 8.90 -13.30
CA VAL A 59 5.34 9.38 -12.38
C VAL A 59 4.82 10.71 -12.91
N THR A 60 3.59 10.71 -13.44
CA THR A 60 2.94 11.93 -13.90
C THR A 60 1.69 12.24 -13.08
N ARG A 61 1.33 13.53 -13.02
CA ARG A 61 0.11 13.98 -12.32
C ARG A 61 -1.13 13.32 -12.92
N GLU A 62 -1.24 13.28 -14.24
CA GLU A 62 -2.38 12.72 -14.97
C GLU A 62 -2.59 11.24 -14.63
N TYR A 63 -1.50 10.53 -14.35
CA TYR A 63 -1.59 9.11 -13.97
C TYR A 63 -1.96 8.95 -12.50
N VAL A 64 -1.24 9.61 -11.61
CA VAL A 64 -1.41 9.42 -10.15
C VAL A 64 -2.76 9.95 -9.65
N SER A 65 -3.28 11.03 -10.23
CA SER A 65 -4.56 11.63 -9.83
C SER A 65 -5.79 10.81 -10.16
N GLN A 66 -5.65 9.68 -10.84
CA GLN A 66 -6.78 8.80 -11.18
C GLN A 66 -7.19 7.86 -10.04
N PHE A 67 -6.32 7.66 -9.06
CA PHE A 67 -6.47 6.62 -8.06
C PHE A 67 -7.04 7.14 -6.74
N ASP A 68 -7.91 6.34 -6.14
CA ASP A 68 -8.56 6.63 -4.86
C ASP A 68 -7.74 6.09 -3.69
N LEU A 69 -7.07 4.95 -3.90
CA LEU A 69 -6.22 4.28 -2.92
C LEU A 69 -4.82 4.07 -3.49
N VAL A 70 -3.81 4.42 -2.72
CA VAL A 70 -2.40 4.19 -3.06
C VAL A 70 -1.78 3.22 -2.05
N VAL A 71 -1.28 2.10 -2.52
CA VAL A 71 -0.51 1.14 -1.73
C VAL A 71 0.97 1.33 -2.05
N SER A 72 1.72 1.86 -1.11
CA SER A 72 3.17 2.01 -1.24
C SER A 72 3.88 0.74 -0.77
N ALA A 73 4.43 -0.01 -1.72
CA ALA A 73 5.27 -1.18 -1.47
C ALA A 73 6.76 -0.86 -1.65
N LEU A 74 7.15 0.33 -1.23
CA LEU A 74 8.53 0.81 -1.26
C LEU A 74 9.23 0.57 0.08
N TYR A 75 10.57 0.59 0.04
CA TYR A 75 11.38 0.67 1.26
C TYR A 75 11.15 2.02 1.98
N PRO A 76 11.33 2.08 3.31
CA PRO A 76 10.97 3.26 4.12
C PRO A 76 11.47 4.60 3.58
N LYS A 77 12.78 4.71 3.30
CA LYS A 77 13.38 5.95 2.77
C LYS A 77 12.83 6.32 1.39
N ALA A 78 12.60 5.32 0.52
CA ALA A 78 12.07 5.54 -0.80
C ALA A 78 10.58 5.97 -0.75
N PHE A 79 9.83 5.46 0.19
CA PHE A 79 8.43 5.86 0.41
C PHE A 79 8.33 7.32 0.86
N VAL A 80 9.11 7.72 1.87
CA VAL A 80 9.14 9.12 2.33
C VAL A 80 9.51 10.06 1.19
N ALA A 81 10.58 9.76 0.45
CA ALA A 81 11.01 10.55 -0.71
C ALA A 81 9.97 10.60 -1.84
N TRP A 82 9.23 9.50 -2.05
CA TRP A 82 8.16 9.45 -3.04
C TRP A 82 7.00 10.37 -2.65
N VAL A 83 6.58 10.35 -1.38
CA VAL A 83 5.51 11.24 -0.88
C VAL A 83 5.96 12.70 -0.98
N GLU A 84 7.17 13.02 -0.51
CA GLU A 84 7.73 14.38 -0.59
C GLU A 84 7.66 14.95 -2.01
N LYS A 85 7.99 14.12 -2.99
CA LYS A 85 8.07 14.54 -4.39
C LYS A 85 6.71 14.58 -5.10
N TYR A 86 5.80 13.66 -4.77
CA TYR A 86 4.62 13.41 -5.60
C TYR A 86 3.27 13.58 -4.90
N GLN A 87 3.23 13.98 -3.62
CA GLN A 87 1.96 14.17 -2.91
C GLN A 87 0.99 15.11 -3.62
N ASP A 88 1.52 16.14 -4.31
CA ASP A 88 0.71 17.10 -5.08
C ASP A 88 0.05 16.51 -6.33
N TYR A 89 0.43 15.30 -6.72
CA TYR A 89 -0.17 14.57 -7.84
C TYR A 89 -1.36 13.71 -7.39
N LEU A 90 -1.50 13.49 -6.08
CA LEU A 90 -2.57 12.68 -5.54
C LEU A 90 -3.94 13.36 -5.72
N LYS A 91 -4.94 12.54 -5.96
CA LYS A 91 -6.34 13.00 -5.99
C LYS A 91 -6.75 13.53 -4.62
N SER A 92 -7.53 14.60 -4.58
CA SER A 92 -8.15 15.05 -3.33
C SER A 92 -9.06 13.96 -2.75
N GLY A 93 -8.94 13.68 -1.47
CA GLY A 93 -9.63 12.58 -0.80
C GLY A 93 -8.99 11.20 -0.98
N ALA A 94 -7.83 11.11 -1.65
CA ALA A 94 -7.11 9.84 -1.77
C ALA A 94 -6.59 9.37 -0.42
N VAL A 95 -6.56 8.05 -0.25
CA VAL A 95 -5.94 7.40 0.91
C VAL A 95 -4.66 6.71 0.48
N ILE A 96 -3.60 6.89 1.27
CA ILE A 96 -2.33 6.16 1.12
C ILE A 96 -2.23 5.13 2.23
N THR A 97 -1.73 3.95 1.92
CA THR A 97 -1.24 2.98 2.89
C THR A 97 0.14 2.47 2.49
N ASP A 98 0.88 1.90 3.40
CA ASP A 98 2.22 1.37 3.15
C ASP A 98 2.37 -0.08 3.63
N VAL A 99 3.52 -0.66 3.33
CA VAL A 99 3.88 -2.02 3.76
C VAL A 99 5.14 -2.04 4.63
N THR A 100 5.64 -0.89 5.06
CA THR A 100 6.92 -0.80 5.76
C THR A 100 6.89 -1.45 7.14
N GLY A 101 7.96 -2.13 7.51
CA GLY A 101 8.13 -2.76 8.81
C GLY A 101 8.64 -1.82 9.92
N VAL A 102 8.75 -0.52 9.67
CA VAL A 102 9.16 0.51 10.64
C VAL A 102 8.18 1.66 10.64
N LYS A 103 7.66 2.03 11.79
CA LYS A 103 6.58 3.02 11.91
C LYS A 103 6.98 4.31 12.60
N ARG A 104 7.76 4.26 13.66
CA ARG A 104 8.21 5.46 14.41
C ARG A 104 8.87 6.51 13.52
N ALA A 105 9.66 6.08 12.53
CA ALA A 105 10.34 7.01 11.63
C ALA A 105 9.47 7.43 10.44
N VAL A 106 8.71 6.50 9.87
CA VAL A 106 7.96 6.72 8.63
C VAL A 106 6.67 7.51 8.86
N VAL A 107 5.91 7.16 9.90
CA VAL A 107 4.58 7.73 10.12
C VAL A 107 4.63 9.25 10.32
N PRO A 108 5.42 9.79 11.29
CA PRO A 108 5.47 11.23 11.48
C PRO A 108 6.08 11.97 10.28
N ALA A 109 7.07 11.37 9.60
CA ALA A 109 7.68 11.97 8.42
C ALA A 109 6.66 12.14 7.29
N VAL A 110 5.89 11.10 6.98
CA VAL A 110 4.87 11.15 5.91
C VAL A 110 3.70 12.05 6.30
N GLN A 111 3.13 11.85 7.49
CA GLN A 111 1.99 12.67 7.94
C GLN A 111 2.35 14.14 8.11
N GLY A 112 3.60 14.45 8.45
CA GLY A 112 4.06 15.83 8.63
C GLY A 112 4.10 16.64 7.35
N MET A 113 4.25 16.00 6.19
CA MET A 113 4.36 16.66 4.89
C MET A 113 3.09 16.56 4.02
N LEU A 114 2.18 15.62 4.34
CA LEU A 114 0.99 15.40 3.55
C LEU A 114 0.03 16.59 3.59
N ARG A 115 -0.56 16.87 2.44
CA ARG A 115 -1.68 17.81 2.31
C ARG A 115 -2.86 17.35 3.18
N PRO A 116 -3.66 18.31 3.72
CA PRO A 116 -4.77 17.99 4.62
C PRO A 116 -5.94 17.24 3.96
N ASP A 117 -6.02 17.24 2.63
CA ASP A 117 -7.04 16.55 1.84
C ASP A 117 -6.62 15.14 1.36
N VAL A 118 -5.48 14.64 1.84
CA VAL A 118 -5.00 13.28 1.59
C VAL A 118 -4.70 12.61 2.93
N GLU A 119 -5.17 11.39 3.11
CA GLU A 119 -4.97 10.65 4.34
C GLU A 119 -3.92 9.54 4.17
N PHE A 120 -2.97 9.45 5.09
CA PHE A 120 -2.08 8.31 5.20
C PHE A 120 -2.46 7.45 6.40
N VAL A 121 -2.95 6.24 6.14
CA VAL A 121 -3.24 5.23 7.15
C VAL A 121 -2.16 4.15 7.10
N PRO A 122 -1.21 4.17 8.04
CA PRO A 122 -0.07 3.26 7.99
C PRO A 122 -0.48 1.84 8.30
N ALA A 123 0.12 0.88 7.57
CA ALA A 123 -0.09 -0.55 7.82
C ALA A 123 1.20 -1.36 7.59
N HIS A 124 1.26 -2.55 8.17
CA HIS A 124 2.33 -3.51 7.99
C HIS A 124 1.75 -4.90 7.77
N PRO A 125 1.77 -5.42 6.55
CA PRO A 125 1.49 -6.82 6.28
C PRO A 125 2.66 -7.66 6.79
N MET A 126 2.48 -8.38 7.89
CA MET A 126 3.49 -9.31 8.42
C MET A 126 3.50 -10.59 7.57
N ALA A 127 3.76 -10.42 6.30
CA ALA A 127 3.81 -11.45 5.29
C ALA A 127 5.05 -11.23 4.42
N GLY A 128 5.62 -12.30 3.93
CA GLY A 128 6.76 -12.22 3.05
C GLY A 128 7.60 -13.48 3.10
N ARG A 129 8.50 -13.57 2.15
CA ARG A 129 9.54 -14.62 2.06
C ARG A 129 10.86 -13.90 1.81
N GLU A 130 11.98 -14.55 2.09
CA GLU A 130 13.33 -14.03 1.82
C GLU A 130 13.64 -14.02 0.30
N ARG A 131 12.74 -13.45 -0.49
CA ARG A 131 12.85 -13.32 -1.95
C ARG A 131 12.42 -11.93 -2.37
N SER A 132 13.06 -11.42 -3.41
CA SER A 132 12.74 -10.10 -3.98
C SER A 132 12.46 -10.24 -5.48
N GLY A 133 11.58 -9.36 -5.98
CA GLY A 133 11.18 -9.36 -7.39
C GLY A 133 9.71 -9.72 -7.58
N ILE A 134 9.14 -9.27 -8.69
CA ILE A 134 7.74 -9.51 -9.01
C ILE A 134 7.48 -10.97 -9.38
N GLU A 135 8.48 -11.67 -9.86
CA GLU A 135 8.43 -13.10 -10.21
C GLU A 135 8.13 -14.00 -9.01
N TYR A 136 8.33 -13.48 -7.79
CA TYR A 136 7.99 -14.15 -6.53
C TYR A 136 6.68 -13.67 -5.92
N ALA A 137 5.92 -12.83 -6.64
CA ALA A 137 4.61 -12.38 -6.18
C ALA A 137 3.64 -13.58 -6.12
N ASP A 138 3.03 -13.73 -4.96
CA ASP A 138 2.07 -14.79 -4.67
C ASP A 138 1.14 -14.29 -3.57
N CYS A 139 -0.10 -13.96 -3.93
CA CYS A 139 -1.05 -13.40 -2.96
C CYS A 139 -1.43 -14.38 -1.85
N SER A 140 -1.09 -15.67 -1.97
CA SER A 140 -1.28 -16.65 -0.91
C SER A 140 -0.43 -16.37 0.34
N VAL A 141 0.62 -15.53 0.23
CA VAL A 141 1.45 -15.12 1.37
C VAL A 141 0.66 -14.37 2.44
N PHE A 142 -0.48 -13.79 2.08
CA PHE A 142 -1.35 -13.08 3.02
C PHE A 142 -2.24 -14.02 3.83
N ASN A 143 -2.49 -15.23 3.32
CA ASN A 143 -3.39 -16.18 3.98
C ASN A 143 -2.81 -16.63 5.33
N GLY A 144 -3.54 -16.31 6.39
CA GLY A 144 -3.14 -16.68 7.76
C GLY A 144 -2.10 -15.76 8.39
N ALA A 145 -1.55 -14.79 7.65
CA ALA A 145 -0.62 -13.80 8.17
C ALA A 145 -1.32 -12.73 9.03
N ASN A 146 -0.54 -11.95 9.77
CA ASN A 146 -1.02 -10.82 10.54
C ASN A 146 -0.94 -9.53 9.71
N PHE A 147 -1.90 -8.63 9.94
CA PHE A 147 -1.93 -7.30 9.36
C PHE A 147 -2.05 -6.28 10.49
N ILE A 148 -1.08 -5.37 10.60
CA ILE A 148 -1.06 -4.40 11.67
C ILE A 148 -1.34 -3.03 11.06
N ILE A 149 -2.34 -2.33 11.60
CA ILE A 149 -2.65 -0.93 11.28
C ILE A 149 -2.09 -0.10 12.42
N THR A 150 -1.36 0.97 12.08
CA THR A 150 -0.73 1.84 13.08
C THR A 150 -1.22 3.28 12.97
N PRO A 151 -2.51 3.53 13.22
CA PRO A 151 -3.08 4.86 13.06
C PRO A 151 -2.57 5.82 14.14
N THR A 152 -2.71 7.10 13.84
CA THR A 152 -2.46 8.20 14.77
C THR A 152 -3.74 9.03 14.94
N GLU A 153 -3.69 10.09 15.76
CA GLU A 153 -4.79 11.03 15.92
C GLU A 153 -5.15 11.79 14.61
N ARG A 154 -4.29 11.72 13.60
CA ARG A 154 -4.56 12.30 12.27
C ARG A 154 -5.43 11.42 11.38
N ASN A 155 -5.69 10.18 11.79
CA ASN A 155 -6.47 9.25 11.00
C ASN A 155 -7.94 9.30 11.34
N THR A 156 -8.77 9.27 10.29
CA THR A 156 -10.21 9.20 10.43
C THR A 156 -10.67 7.77 10.74
N PRO A 157 -11.78 7.58 11.44
CA PRO A 157 -12.37 6.25 11.62
C PRO A 157 -12.64 5.55 10.28
N GLU A 158 -13.07 6.31 9.26
CA GLU A 158 -13.37 5.83 7.90
C GLU A 158 -12.11 5.33 7.20
N GLY A 159 -10.99 6.06 7.30
CA GLY A 159 -9.70 5.66 6.74
C GLY A 159 -9.16 4.39 7.41
N ILE A 160 -9.26 4.30 8.73
CA ILE A 160 -8.85 3.10 9.48
C ILE A 160 -9.69 1.89 9.06
N GLU A 161 -11.02 2.05 8.93
CA GLU A 161 -11.92 0.97 8.52
C GLU A 161 -11.69 0.57 7.06
N LEU A 162 -11.36 1.51 6.19
CA LEU A 162 -10.94 1.22 4.81
C LEU A 162 -9.74 0.27 4.79
N ILE A 163 -8.69 0.59 5.55
CA ILE A 163 -7.47 -0.23 5.57
C ILE A 163 -7.70 -1.56 6.31
N ARG A 164 -8.57 -1.59 7.31
CA ARG A 164 -9.03 -2.85 7.94
C ARG A 164 -9.72 -3.74 6.91
N THR A 165 -10.64 -3.19 6.14
CA THR A 165 -11.35 -3.91 5.08
C THR A 165 -10.38 -4.40 4.00
N LEU A 166 -9.39 -3.58 3.63
CA LEU A 166 -8.31 -4.00 2.73
C LEU A 166 -7.60 -5.26 3.26
N GLY A 167 -7.19 -5.27 4.53
CA GLY A 167 -6.58 -6.45 5.14
C GLY A 167 -7.49 -7.70 5.08
N CYS A 168 -8.79 -7.53 5.33
CA CYS A 168 -9.76 -8.64 5.26
C CYS A 168 -9.85 -9.23 3.84
N ILE A 169 -10.03 -8.40 2.80
CA ILE A 169 -10.19 -8.88 1.42
C ILE A 169 -8.89 -9.46 0.84
N LEU A 170 -7.74 -9.03 1.34
CA LEU A 170 -6.45 -9.63 1.00
C LEU A 170 -6.27 -11.04 1.59
N GLY A 171 -7.02 -11.40 2.64
CA GLY A 171 -7.00 -12.73 3.23
C GLY A 171 -6.17 -12.84 4.53
N PHE A 172 -5.81 -11.72 5.15
CA PHE A 172 -5.16 -11.74 6.44
C PHE A 172 -6.08 -12.29 7.53
N ARG A 173 -5.53 -13.14 8.40
CA ARG A 173 -6.32 -13.79 9.44
C ARG A 173 -6.54 -12.90 10.67
N HIS A 174 -5.51 -12.17 11.04
CA HIS A 174 -5.53 -11.33 12.22
C HIS A 174 -5.19 -9.89 11.84
N ILE A 175 -6.11 -8.97 12.16
CA ILE A 175 -5.92 -7.55 11.95
C ILE A 175 -5.86 -6.88 13.31
N ALA A 176 -4.69 -6.35 13.65
CA ALA A 176 -4.44 -5.65 14.91
C ALA A 176 -4.32 -4.14 14.65
N VAL A 177 -4.68 -3.35 15.64
CA VAL A 177 -4.45 -1.90 15.66
C VAL A 177 -3.53 -1.61 16.84
N LEU A 178 -2.37 -1.03 16.56
CA LEU A 178 -1.34 -0.68 17.54
C LEU A 178 -0.89 0.76 17.30
N SER A 179 -0.30 1.41 18.31
CA SER A 179 0.42 2.65 18.04
C SER A 179 1.72 2.37 17.24
N PRO A 180 2.29 3.36 16.53
CA PRO A 180 3.59 3.20 15.88
C PRO A 180 4.69 2.73 16.83
N GLU A 181 4.65 3.17 18.09
CA GLU A 181 5.60 2.80 19.15
C GLU A 181 5.44 1.33 19.54
N GLN A 182 4.21 0.91 19.83
CA GLN A 182 3.88 -0.47 20.20
C GLN A 182 4.25 -1.44 19.06
N HIS A 183 3.99 -1.04 17.82
CA HIS A 183 4.38 -1.83 16.65
C HIS A 183 5.90 -2.06 16.62
N ASP A 184 6.70 -0.98 16.65
CA ASP A 184 8.14 -1.09 16.52
C ASP A 184 8.79 -1.80 17.72
N GLU A 185 8.22 -1.67 18.94
CA GLU A 185 8.63 -2.47 20.09
C GLU A 185 8.37 -3.96 19.86
N MET A 186 7.17 -4.31 19.40
CA MET A 186 6.82 -5.71 19.13
C MET A 186 7.71 -6.32 18.04
N ILE A 187 7.98 -5.60 16.95
CA ILE A 187 8.86 -6.07 15.87
C ILE A 187 10.31 -6.21 16.33
N GLY A 188 10.76 -5.34 17.24
CA GLY A 188 12.12 -5.42 17.80
C GLY A 188 12.39 -6.64 18.69
N PHE A 189 11.36 -7.39 19.09
CA PHE A 189 11.45 -8.65 19.86
C PHE A 189 11.38 -9.90 18.98
N LEU A 190 11.16 -9.77 17.67
CA LEU A 190 11.11 -10.88 16.70
C LEU A 190 12.46 -11.06 15.99
#